data_b577767f9b2764928898a96d2932591a
#
_entry.id   b577767f9b2764928898a96d2932591a
#
_cell.length_a   1.000
_cell.length_b   1.000
_cell.length_c   1.000
_cell.angle_alpha   90.00
_cell.angle_beta   90.00
_cell.angle_gamma   90.00
#
_symmetry.space_group_name_H-M   'P 1'
#
loop_
_entity.id
_entity.type
_entity.pdbx_description
1 polymer ?
#
loop_
_entity_poly.entity_id
_entity_poly.type
_entity_poly.pdbx_seq_one_letter_code
_entity_poly.pdbx_strand_id
1 'polypeptide(L)'
;MDTPGMDKWDETFNKHEIIQEFPEENGIKKIIEYLFIKFPLMMDNRDIVQEKKIWKEYNGNKNCFLTISKSIEHPSHPPQKKVVRAEMVISGMFLYENSPGETSIYMVNNVDLKIKSDFVNKIAKKSPKDFLENLTKYCKKMSK
;
A
#
# COMPACT_ATOMS: atom_id res chain seq x y z
N MET A 1 6.09 5.27 15.10
CA MET A 1 4.74 5.65 14.65
C MET A 1 4.15 4.42 13.99
N ASP A 2 3.28 3.71 14.70
CA ASP A 2 2.58 2.56 14.13
C ASP A 2 1.55 3.11 13.15
N THR A 3 1.86 2.99 11.86
CA THR A 3 0.90 3.36 10.84
C THR A 3 -0.24 2.34 10.94
N PRO A 4 -1.46 2.76 11.28
CA PRO A 4 -2.59 1.84 11.28
C PRO A 4 -2.71 1.21 9.89
N GLY A 5 -3.07 -0.07 9.86
CA GLY A 5 -3.23 -0.79 8.60
C GLY A 5 -4.16 -0.05 7.64
N MET A 6 -3.92 -0.20 6.35
CA MET A 6 -4.71 0.46 5.31
C MET A 6 -6.21 0.11 5.40
N ASP A 7 -6.54 -1.07 5.92
CA ASP A 7 -7.90 -1.54 6.19
C ASP A 7 -8.71 -0.67 7.16
N LYS A 8 -8.03 0.17 7.95
CA LYS A 8 -8.67 1.06 8.93
C LYS A 8 -9.12 2.41 8.34
N TRP A 9 -8.63 2.78 7.18
CA TRP A 9 -8.94 4.07 6.58
C TRP A 9 -9.20 4.03 5.07
N ASP A 10 -8.81 2.97 4.38
CA ASP A 10 -9.10 2.74 2.96
C ASP A 10 -10.00 1.52 2.80
N GLU A 11 -11.27 1.76 2.49
CA GLU A 11 -12.29 0.72 2.32
C GLU A 11 -11.99 -0.27 1.18
N THR A 12 -11.06 0.08 0.30
CA THR A 12 -10.58 -0.80 -0.77
C THR A 12 -9.86 -2.02 -0.20
N PHE A 13 -9.15 -1.83 0.91
CA PHE A 13 -8.42 -2.89 1.60
C PHE A 13 -9.27 -3.48 2.72
N ASN A 14 -9.78 -4.69 2.50
CA ASN A 14 -10.64 -5.35 3.49
C ASN A 14 -9.88 -6.05 4.60
N LYS A 15 -8.61 -6.37 4.36
CA LYS A 15 -7.70 -6.93 5.33
C LYS A 15 -6.27 -6.51 5.01
N HIS A 16 -5.58 -6.09 6.05
CA HIS A 16 -4.14 -5.85 6.06
C HIS A 16 -3.53 -6.63 7.24
N GLU A 17 -2.53 -7.45 6.97
CA GLU A 17 -1.87 -8.27 7.96
C GLU A 17 -0.35 -8.16 7.77
N ILE A 18 0.36 -7.85 8.84
CA ILE A 18 1.83 -7.95 8.85
C ILE A 18 2.19 -9.39 9.17
N ILE A 19 2.73 -10.10 8.18
CA ILE A 19 3.15 -11.50 8.30
C ILE A 19 4.45 -11.60 9.09
N GLN A 20 5.40 -10.71 8.81
CA GLN A 20 6.72 -10.71 9.42
C GLN A 20 7.29 -9.30 9.48
N GLU A 21 7.90 -8.97 10.61
CA GLU A 21 8.73 -7.77 10.78
C GLU A 21 10.19 -8.18 10.97
N PHE A 22 11.09 -7.42 10.38
CA PHE A 22 12.52 -7.59 10.55
C PHE A 22 13.08 -6.46 11.42
N PRO A 23 14.18 -6.69 12.15
CA PRO A 23 14.87 -5.62 12.84
C PRO A 23 15.22 -4.48 11.88
N GLU A 24 15.17 -3.26 12.38
CA GLU A 24 15.58 -2.09 11.61
C GLU A 24 17.12 -2.11 11.44
N GLU A 25 17.56 -2.02 10.21
CA GLU A 25 18.98 -1.99 9.85
C GLU A 25 19.27 -0.75 9.01
N ASN A 26 20.28 0.04 9.42
CA ASN A 26 20.71 1.26 8.71
C ASN A 26 19.55 2.24 8.41
N GLY A 27 18.60 2.38 9.34
CA GLY A 27 17.43 3.26 9.18
C GLY A 27 16.36 2.73 8.22
N ILE A 28 16.45 1.45 7.85
CA ILE A 28 15.51 0.78 6.95
C ILE A 28 14.72 -0.26 7.74
N LYS A 29 13.43 -0.10 7.83
CA LYS A 29 12.52 -1.12 8.34
C LYS A 29 12.03 -1.97 7.17
N LYS A 30 12.12 -3.29 7.31
CA LYS A 30 11.58 -4.26 6.35
C LYS A 30 10.44 -5.03 6.98
N ILE A 31 9.34 -5.17 6.24
CA ILE A 31 8.20 -6.00 6.62
C ILE A 31 7.75 -6.88 5.45
N ILE A 32 7.09 -7.98 5.77
CA ILE A 32 6.29 -8.76 4.83
C ILE A 32 4.85 -8.61 5.25
N GLU A 33 3.99 -8.24 4.32
CA GLU A 33 2.58 -7.98 4.57
C GLU A 33 1.67 -8.66 3.56
N TYR A 34 0.47 -8.97 3.99
CA TYR A 34 -0.63 -9.50 3.20
C TYR A 34 -1.74 -8.46 3.08
N LEU A 35 -2.20 -8.24 1.88
CA LEU A 35 -3.29 -7.32 1.55
C LEU A 35 -4.41 -8.12 0.88
N PHE A 36 -5.65 -7.90 1.31
CA PHE A 36 -6.84 -8.45 0.68
C PHE A 36 -7.73 -7.32 0.19
N ILE A 37 -8.06 -7.38 -1.10
CA ILE A 37 -8.79 -6.34 -1.81
C ILE A 37 -10.11 -6.91 -2.29
N LYS A 38 -11.21 -6.33 -1.85
CA LYS A 38 -12.53 -6.65 -2.36
C LYS A 38 -12.76 -6.00 -3.72
N PHE A 39 -13.22 -6.82 -4.66
CA PHE A 39 -13.66 -6.34 -5.96
C PHE A 39 -15.17 -6.32 -6.04
N PRO A 40 -15.77 -5.31 -6.70
CA PRO A 40 -17.22 -5.22 -6.85
C PRO A 40 -17.74 -6.27 -7.84
N LEU A 41 -19.01 -6.66 -7.65
CA LEU A 41 -19.87 -7.36 -8.59
C LEU A 41 -19.22 -8.52 -9.38
N MET A 42 -19.45 -9.76 -8.95
CA MET A 42 -19.16 -10.99 -9.70
C MET A 42 -17.68 -11.20 -10.10
N MET A 43 -16.78 -10.34 -9.64
CA MET A 43 -15.34 -10.51 -9.83
C MET A 43 -14.74 -11.15 -8.57
N ASP A 44 -13.86 -12.12 -8.77
CA ASP A 44 -13.09 -12.67 -7.67
C ASP A 44 -12.30 -11.56 -6.96
N ASN A 45 -12.17 -11.68 -5.65
CA ASN A 45 -11.33 -10.78 -4.86
C ASN A 45 -9.85 -10.96 -5.23
N ARG A 46 -9.03 -10.01 -4.87
CA ARG A 46 -7.57 -10.06 -5.07
C ARG A 46 -6.87 -10.09 -3.73
N ASP A 47 -5.72 -10.74 -3.73
CA ASP A 47 -4.78 -10.63 -2.64
C ASP A 47 -3.37 -10.34 -3.15
N ILE A 48 -2.55 -9.79 -2.29
CA ILE A 48 -1.14 -9.49 -2.54
C ILE A 48 -0.35 -9.91 -1.31
N VAL A 49 0.74 -10.61 -1.52
CA VAL A 49 1.80 -10.80 -0.52
C VAL A 49 3.00 -10.01 -1.01
N GLN A 50 3.50 -9.11 -0.18
CA GLN A 50 4.59 -8.23 -0.60
C GLN A 50 5.62 -7.99 0.50
N GLU A 51 6.85 -7.81 0.08
CA GLU A 51 7.91 -7.21 0.89
C GLU A 51 7.83 -5.70 0.76
N LYS A 52 7.88 -5.00 1.88
CA LYS A 52 7.93 -3.53 1.95
C LYS A 52 9.16 -3.09 2.71
N LYS A 53 9.91 -2.16 2.14
CA LYS A 53 10.97 -1.43 2.81
C LYS A 53 10.51 0.00 3.09
N ILE A 54 10.87 0.50 4.27
CA ILE A 54 10.41 1.76 4.80
C ILE A 54 11.63 2.54 5.30
N TRP A 55 11.82 3.76 4.79
CA TRP A 55 12.79 4.73 5.24
C TRP A 55 12.07 5.90 5.89
N LYS A 56 12.39 6.19 7.14
CA LYS A 56 11.86 7.36 7.88
C LYS A 56 12.70 8.61 7.69
N GLU A 57 13.85 8.45 7.06
CA GLU A 57 14.79 9.51 6.71
C GLU A 57 15.43 9.14 5.38
N TYR A 58 15.59 10.09 4.49
CA TYR A 58 16.20 9.86 3.20
C TYR A 58 17.20 10.99 2.88
N ASN A 59 18.43 10.62 2.54
CA ASN A 59 19.52 11.57 2.27
C ASN A 59 19.73 12.60 3.40
N GLY A 60 19.65 12.18 4.68
CA GLY A 60 19.82 13.05 5.83
C GLY A 60 18.62 13.96 6.11
N ASN A 61 17.53 13.85 5.33
CA ASN A 61 16.32 14.63 5.55
C ASN A 61 15.32 13.84 6.40
N LYS A 62 15.04 14.35 7.60
CA LYS A 62 14.11 13.74 8.57
C LYS A 62 12.64 14.06 8.29
N ASN A 63 12.37 14.98 7.36
CA ASN A 63 11.00 15.39 7.00
C ASN A 63 10.48 14.61 5.80
N CYS A 64 11.05 13.45 5.52
CA CYS A 64 10.61 12.61 4.43
C CYS A 64 10.38 11.16 4.89
N PHE A 65 9.57 10.47 4.11
CA PHE A 65 9.22 9.09 4.32
C PHE A 65 9.14 8.40 2.96
N LEU A 66 9.89 7.33 2.80
CA LEU A 66 9.92 6.57 1.56
C LEU A 66 9.49 5.13 1.83
N THR A 67 8.62 4.60 0.99
CA THR A 67 8.34 3.16 0.97
C THR A 67 8.55 2.59 -0.42
N ILE A 68 9.02 1.37 -0.49
CA ILE A 68 9.09 0.58 -1.72
C ILE A 68 8.57 -0.82 -1.42
N SER A 69 7.68 -1.31 -2.26
CA SER A 69 7.07 -2.64 -2.12
C SER A 69 7.13 -3.41 -3.43
N LYS A 70 7.25 -4.72 -3.33
CA LYS A 70 7.09 -5.66 -4.44
C LYS A 70 6.51 -6.98 -3.96
N SER A 71 5.80 -7.69 -4.82
CA SER A 71 5.27 -9.02 -4.52
C SER A 71 6.38 -10.02 -4.27
N ILE A 72 6.11 -10.91 -3.33
CA ILE A 72 6.91 -12.10 -3.04
C ILE A 72 5.98 -13.29 -2.82
N GLU A 73 6.52 -14.49 -2.85
CA GLU A 73 5.86 -15.69 -2.34
C GLU A 73 6.18 -15.86 -0.86
N HIS A 74 5.19 -16.30 -0.06
CA HIS A 74 5.39 -16.61 1.35
C HIS A 74 4.64 -17.89 1.73
N PRO A 75 5.28 -18.87 2.39
CA PRO A 75 4.68 -20.17 2.68
C PRO A 75 3.41 -20.12 3.51
N SER A 76 3.28 -19.14 4.42
CA SER A 76 2.09 -18.99 5.27
C SER A 76 0.86 -18.47 4.52
N HIS A 77 1.05 -17.89 3.33
CA HIS A 77 -0.02 -17.30 2.52
C HIS A 77 0.03 -17.81 1.07
N PRO A 78 -0.19 -19.13 0.86
CA PRO A 78 -0.25 -19.69 -0.49
C PRO A 78 -1.47 -19.14 -1.25
N PRO A 79 -1.48 -19.19 -2.59
CA PRO A 79 -2.65 -18.85 -3.39
C PRO A 79 -3.90 -19.61 -2.94
N GLN A 80 -5.04 -18.93 -2.87
CA GLN A 80 -6.31 -19.50 -2.39
C GLN A 80 -7.31 -19.65 -3.54
N LYS A 81 -8.21 -20.66 -3.42
CA LYS A 81 -9.34 -20.80 -4.35
C LYS A 81 -10.25 -19.56 -4.26
N LYS A 82 -10.75 -19.10 -5.39
CA LYS A 82 -11.65 -17.94 -5.54
C LYS A 82 -11.04 -16.59 -5.09
N VAL A 83 -9.72 -16.53 -4.93
CA VAL A 83 -8.98 -15.29 -4.73
C VAL A 83 -7.86 -15.25 -5.76
N VAL A 84 -7.80 -14.19 -6.55
CA VAL A 84 -6.77 -14.02 -7.56
C VAL A 84 -5.55 -13.37 -6.92
N ARG A 85 -4.41 -14.06 -6.93
CA ARG A 85 -3.14 -13.48 -6.51
C ARG A 85 -2.70 -12.42 -7.51
N ALA A 86 -2.86 -11.16 -7.14
CA ALA A 86 -2.34 -10.04 -7.90
C ALA A 86 -0.83 -9.90 -7.68
N GLU A 87 -0.16 -9.25 -8.61
CA GLU A 87 1.27 -9.04 -8.55
C GLU A 87 1.59 -7.55 -8.47
N MET A 88 2.15 -7.12 -7.36
CA MET A 88 2.78 -5.81 -7.23
C MET A 88 4.18 -5.89 -7.84
N VAL A 89 4.32 -5.46 -9.08
CA VAL A 89 5.62 -5.42 -9.76
C VAL A 89 6.54 -4.45 -9.03
N ILE A 90 6.05 -3.25 -8.76
CA ILE A 90 6.67 -2.26 -7.88
C ILE A 90 5.62 -1.26 -7.41
N SER A 91 5.67 -0.89 -6.14
CA SER A 91 5.00 0.28 -5.59
C SER A 91 6.00 1.12 -4.84
N GLY A 92 5.97 2.43 -5.07
CA GLY A 92 6.78 3.39 -4.35
C GLY A 92 5.94 4.58 -3.90
N MET A 93 6.16 5.02 -2.66
CA MET A 93 5.54 6.23 -2.13
C MET A 93 6.61 7.05 -1.43
N PHE A 94 6.74 8.31 -1.85
CA PHE A 94 7.61 9.29 -1.21
C PHE A 94 6.76 10.42 -0.66
N LEU A 95 6.88 10.67 0.64
CA LEU A 95 6.23 11.75 1.36
C LEU A 95 7.29 12.76 1.78
N TYR A 96 7.02 14.03 1.56
CA TYR A 96 7.89 15.12 1.96
C TYR A 96 7.07 16.23 2.60
N GLU A 97 7.41 16.59 3.83
CA GLU A 97 6.80 17.73 4.51
C GLU A 97 7.45 19.04 4.02
N ASN A 98 6.68 19.85 3.29
CA ASN A 98 7.13 21.16 2.79
C ASN A 98 7.12 22.21 3.90
N SER A 99 6.08 22.16 4.73
CA SER A 99 5.88 23.05 5.87
C SER A 99 4.93 22.35 6.87
N PRO A 100 4.83 22.82 8.12
CA PRO A 100 3.89 22.26 9.08
C PRO A 100 2.47 22.17 8.53
N GLY A 101 1.95 20.94 8.43
CA GLY A 101 0.60 20.66 7.91
C GLY A 101 0.49 20.56 6.39
N GLU A 102 1.59 20.69 5.65
CA GLU A 102 1.61 20.55 4.20
C GLU A 102 2.60 19.46 3.76
N THR A 103 2.09 18.40 3.12
CA THR A 103 2.89 17.26 2.67
C THR A 103 2.70 17.02 1.18
N SER A 104 3.80 16.95 0.45
CA SER A 104 3.82 16.47 -0.94
C SER A 104 3.89 14.94 -0.94
N ILE A 105 3.10 14.32 -1.82
CA ILE A 105 3.04 12.88 -2.00
C ILE A 105 3.37 12.54 -3.45
N TYR A 106 4.38 11.70 -3.64
CA TYR A 106 4.73 11.15 -4.94
C TYR A 106 4.51 9.64 -4.89
N MET A 107 3.74 9.10 -5.82
CA MET A 107 3.42 7.67 -5.87
C MET A 107 3.69 7.10 -7.27
N VAL A 108 4.26 5.91 -7.27
CA VAL A 108 4.39 5.06 -8.46
C VAL A 108 3.83 3.69 -8.12
N ASN A 109 2.87 3.24 -8.89
CA ASN A 109 2.29 1.91 -8.74
C ASN A 109 2.27 1.18 -10.08
N ASN A 110 2.89 0.01 -10.11
CA ASN A 110 2.77 -0.94 -11.19
C ASN A 110 2.27 -2.26 -10.60
N VAL A 111 0.99 -2.54 -10.79
CA VAL A 111 0.32 -3.73 -10.25
C VAL A 111 -0.42 -4.46 -11.36
N ASP A 112 -0.18 -5.76 -11.47
CA ASP A 112 -0.97 -6.65 -12.33
C ASP A 112 -2.09 -7.27 -11.50
N LEU A 113 -3.29 -6.74 -11.66
CA LEU A 113 -4.49 -7.23 -10.99
C LEU A 113 -5.10 -8.47 -11.66
N LYS A 114 -4.49 -8.97 -12.73
CA LYS A 114 -5.02 -10.08 -13.55
C LYS A 114 -6.46 -9.82 -14.02
N ILE A 115 -6.71 -8.62 -14.54
CA ILE A 115 -8.01 -8.15 -15.02
C ILE A 115 -7.91 -7.85 -16.52
N LYS A 116 -8.99 -8.08 -17.27
CA LYS A 116 -9.08 -7.70 -18.68
C LYS A 116 -8.97 -6.17 -18.85
N SER A 117 -8.26 -5.73 -19.89
CA SER A 117 -7.82 -4.34 -20.13
C SER A 117 -8.88 -3.25 -19.97
N ASP A 118 -10.13 -3.48 -20.39
CA ASP A 118 -11.18 -2.46 -20.37
C ASP A 118 -11.61 -2.04 -18.95
N PHE A 119 -11.45 -2.94 -17.97
CA PHE A 119 -11.72 -2.65 -16.57
C PHE A 119 -10.54 -1.99 -15.85
N VAL A 120 -9.30 -2.33 -16.24
CA VAL A 120 -8.07 -1.76 -15.65
C VAL A 120 -8.08 -0.24 -15.79
N ASN A 121 -8.42 0.29 -16.96
CA ASN A 121 -8.44 1.72 -17.19
C ASN A 121 -9.45 2.50 -16.33
N LYS A 122 -10.57 1.87 -15.99
CA LYS A 122 -11.56 2.48 -15.08
C LYS A 122 -11.06 2.52 -13.63
N ILE A 123 -10.44 1.43 -13.18
CA ILE A 123 -9.89 1.33 -11.82
C ILE A 123 -8.67 2.24 -11.67
N ALA A 124 -7.74 2.21 -12.63
CA ALA A 124 -6.52 2.99 -12.58
C ALA A 124 -6.75 4.51 -12.55
N LYS A 125 -7.84 5.00 -13.14
CA LYS A 125 -8.19 6.42 -13.09
C LYS A 125 -8.82 6.85 -11.77
N LYS A 126 -9.57 5.97 -11.13
CA LYS A 126 -10.32 6.28 -9.92
C LYS A 126 -9.51 6.05 -8.64
N SER A 127 -8.78 4.95 -8.58
CA SER A 127 -8.08 4.50 -7.38
C SER A 127 -7.10 5.52 -6.75
N PRO A 128 -6.25 6.23 -7.51
CA PRO A 128 -5.35 7.22 -6.90
C PRO A 128 -6.09 8.39 -6.26
N LYS A 129 -7.20 8.84 -6.87
CA LYS A 129 -8.01 9.92 -6.33
C LYS A 129 -8.71 9.49 -5.04
N ASP A 130 -9.37 8.35 -5.07
CA ASP A 130 -10.05 7.79 -3.90
C ASP A 130 -9.07 7.57 -2.73
N PHE A 131 -7.87 7.07 -3.02
CA PHE A 131 -6.80 6.91 -2.03
C PHE A 131 -6.43 8.23 -1.36
N LEU A 132 -6.15 9.29 -2.14
CA LEU A 132 -5.77 10.59 -1.60
C LEU A 132 -6.91 11.23 -0.80
N GLU A 133 -8.16 11.10 -1.25
CA GLU A 133 -9.33 11.58 -0.52
C GLU A 133 -9.51 10.87 0.83
N ASN A 134 -9.39 9.55 0.85
CA ASN A 134 -9.50 8.74 2.06
C ASN A 134 -8.36 9.05 3.04
N LEU A 135 -7.13 9.13 2.54
CA LEU A 135 -5.97 9.51 3.35
C LEU A 135 -6.15 10.90 3.96
N THR A 136 -6.59 11.88 3.17
CA THR A 136 -6.82 13.25 3.64
C THR A 136 -7.90 13.31 4.73
N LYS A 137 -9.00 12.57 4.54
CA LYS A 137 -10.07 12.47 5.56
C LYS A 137 -9.55 11.85 6.86
N TYR A 138 -8.74 10.79 6.75
CA TYR A 138 -8.15 10.13 7.89
C TYR A 138 -7.20 11.06 8.66
N CYS A 139 -6.27 11.74 7.96
CA CYS A 139 -5.35 12.69 8.58
C CYS A 139 -6.09 13.82 9.32
N LYS A 140 -7.12 14.40 8.71
CA LYS A 140 -7.96 15.43 9.35
C LYS A 140 -8.68 14.92 10.61
N LYS A 141 -9.04 13.64 10.66
CA LYS A 141 -9.66 13.03 11.84
C LYS A 141 -8.66 12.83 12.98
N MET A 142 -7.41 12.51 12.65
CA MET A 142 -6.34 12.29 13.63
C MET A 142 -5.74 13.59 14.19
N SER A 143 -5.95 14.73 13.51
CA SER A 143 -5.45 16.06 13.91
C SER A 143 -6.41 16.79 14.85
N LYS A 144 -7.55 16.21 15.19
CA LYS A 144 -8.51 16.71 16.19
C LYS A 144 -8.32 16.02 17.52
#